data_cc886583ae4df2c772d4a4d9983fec33
#
_entry.id   cc886583ae4df2c772d4a4d9983fec33
#
_cell.length_a   1.000
_cell.length_b   1.000
_cell.length_c   1.000
_cell.angle_alpha   90.00
_cell.angle_beta   90.00
_cell.angle_gamma   90.00
#
_symmetry.space_group_name_H-M   'P 1'
#
loop_
_entity.id
_entity.type
_entity.pdbx_description
1 polymer ?
#
loop_
_entity_poly.entity_id
_entity_poly.type
_entity_poly.pdbx_seq_one_letter_code
_entity_poly.pdbx_strand_id
1 'polypeptide(L)'
;MTEGLKWTVNEVPKSDDKHLELMSEENVKKANEFHRSFPQYSVTPLQNLSSLAKYLGVKNIFCKDESYRFGLNAFKVLGGSYAMGRYIAKELGRDISELPYNVLSSDKLREEFGQATFFTATDGNHGRGVAWAANRLGQKAVVRMPKGTTKTDRKSVV
;
A
#
# COMPACT_ATOMS: atom_id res chain seq x y z
N MET A 1 5.04 -19.95 36.26
CA MET A 1 6.40 -19.36 36.16
C MET A 1 6.34 -18.31 35.06
N THR A 2 6.23 -17.06 35.42
CA THR A 2 6.33 -15.94 34.47
C THR A 2 7.80 -15.66 34.25
N GLU A 3 8.41 -16.24 33.21
CA GLU A 3 9.69 -15.72 32.75
C GLU A 3 9.47 -14.26 32.36
N GLY A 4 10.12 -13.36 33.07
CA GLY A 4 9.98 -11.93 32.82
C GLY A 4 10.40 -11.60 31.39
N LEU A 5 9.62 -10.74 30.75
CA LEU A 5 9.95 -10.18 29.43
C LEU A 5 11.38 -9.63 29.43
N LYS A 6 12.26 -10.22 28.64
CA LYS A 6 13.60 -9.71 28.41
C LYS A 6 13.53 -8.69 27.28
N TRP A 7 14.06 -7.51 27.55
CA TRP A 7 14.14 -6.44 26.55
C TRP A 7 15.55 -5.84 26.56
N THR A 8 15.94 -5.28 25.46
CA THR A 8 17.19 -4.52 25.33
C THR A 8 16.90 -3.21 24.60
N VAL A 9 17.59 -2.16 24.99
CA VAL A 9 17.57 -0.88 24.26
C VAL A 9 18.64 -0.94 23.20
N ASN A 10 18.25 -0.69 21.97
CA ASN A 10 19.19 -0.58 20.85
C ASN A 10 19.54 0.90 20.68
N GLU A 11 20.71 1.32 21.16
CA GLU A 11 21.23 2.67 20.94
C GLU A 11 21.81 2.76 19.53
N VAL A 12 20.97 3.15 18.58
CA VAL A 12 21.44 3.43 17.23
C VAL A 12 21.99 4.87 17.19
N PRO A 13 23.22 5.10 16.69
CA PRO A 13 23.72 6.47 16.48
C PRO A 13 22.71 7.25 15.64
N LYS A 14 22.44 8.52 16.00
CA LYS A 14 21.60 9.40 15.20
C LYS A 14 22.19 9.49 13.79
N SER A 15 21.49 8.96 12.81
CA SER A 15 21.77 9.22 11.40
C SER A 15 21.32 10.64 11.03
N ASP A 16 21.79 11.13 9.89
CA ASP A 16 21.25 12.35 9.32
C ASP A 16 19.75 12.17 8.98
N ASP A 17 18.97 13.21 9.19
CA ASP A 17 17.51 13.19 9.03
C ASP A 17 17.07 13.28 7.54
N LYS A 18 17.99 13.14 6.58
CA LYS A 18 17.71 13.30 5.13
C LYS A 18 16.57 12.45 4.61
N HIS A 19 16.35 11.28 5.23
CA HIS A 19 15.27 10.38 4.82
C HIS A 19 13.93 10.68 5.51
N LEU A 20 13.92 11.49 6.56
CA LEU A 20 12.69 11.85 7.28
C LEU A 20 11.80 12.78 6.46
N GLU A 21 12.36 13.52 5.51
CA GLU A 21 11.58 14.36 4.60
C GLU A 21 10.52 13.56 3.82
N LEU A 22 10.81 12.30 3.48
CA LEU A 22 9.84 11.40 2.84
C LEU A 22 8.59 11.16 3.71
N MET A 23 8.72 11.33 5.03
CA MET A 23 7.64 11.17 6.02
C MET A 23 7.10 12.51 6.51
N SER A 24 7.41 13.60 5.80
CA SER A 24 6.87 14.92 6.12
C SER A 24 5.34 14.93 6.04
N GLU A 25 4.70 15.81 6.80
CA GLU A 25 3.25 15.97 6.79
C GLU A 25 2.72 16.24 5.37
N GLU A 26 3.44 17.01 4.57
CA GLU A 26 3.09 17.30 3.17
C GLU A 26 3.08 16.01 2.33
N ASN A 27 4.11 15.17 2.41
CA ASN A 27 4.18 13.92 1.65
C ASN A 27 3.12 12.92 2.10
N VAL A 28 2.85 12.83 3.40
CA VAL A 28 1.77 11.99 3.94
C VAL A 28 0.40 12.47 3.45
N LYS A 29 0.18 13.79 3.39
CA LYS A 29 -1.06 14.38 2.85
C LYS A 29 -1.22 14.05 1.36
N LYS A 30 -0.18 14.22 0.54
CA LYS A 30 -0.21 13.85 -0.89
C LYS A 30 -0.57 12.37 -1.09
N ALA A 31 0.02 11.48 -0.29
CA ALA A 31 -0.29 10.04 -0.34
C ALA A 31 -1.75 9.74 0.05
N ASN A 32 -2.26 10.42 1.07
CA ASN A 32 -3.65 10.27 1.51
C ASN A 32 -4.64 10.77 0.45
N GLU A 33 -4.41 11.95 -0.12
CA GLU A 33 -5.24 12.53 -1.17
C GLU A 33 -5.23 11.67 -2.43
N PHE A 34 -4.07 11.15 -2.82
CA PHE A 34 -3.94 10.19 -3.92
C PHE A 34 -4.84 8.97 -3.72
N HIS A 35 -4.77 8.31 -2.56
CA HIS A 35 -5.61 7.13 -2.30
C HIS A 35 -7.10 7.47 -2.21
N ARG A 36 -7.44 8.63 -1.65
CA ARG A 36 -8.83 9.12 -1.58
C ARG A 36 -9.44 9.41 -2.94
N SER A 37 -8.62 9.66 -3.96
CA SER A 37 -9.11 9.90 -5.32
C SER A 37 -9.66 8.66 -6.01
N PHE A 38 -9.34 7.46 -5.51
CA PHE A 38 -9.87 6.20 -6.06
C PHE A 38 -11.34 6.00 -5.70
N PRO A 39 -12.23 5.66 -6.64
CA PRO A 39 -13.64 5.42 -6.36
C PRO A 39 -13.90 4.32 -5.34
N GLN A 40 -12.98 3.37 -5.22
CA GLN A 40 -13.06 2.25 -4.28
C GLN A 40 -12.51 2.58 -2.89
N TYR A 41 -12.03 3.82 -2.68
CA TYR A 41 -11.49 4.20 -1.38
C TYR A 41 -12.60 4.28 -0.33
N SER A 42 -12.32 3.71 0.82
CA SER A 42 -13.11 3.90 2.03
C SER A 42 -12.20 3.92 3.26
N VAL A 43 -12.66 4.59 4.31
CA VAL A 43 -11.98 4.51 5.61
C VAL A 43 -12.25 3.12 6.18
N THR A 44 -11.18 2.35 6.39
CA THR A 44 -11.29 1.02 6.98
C THR A 44 -11.63 1.10 8.47
N PRO A 45 -12.38 0.12 9.04
CA PRO A 45 -12.79 0.17 10.44
C PRO A 45 -11.60 0.12 11.41
N LEU A 46 -11.77 0.78 12.55
CA LEU A 46 -10.93 0.61 13.73
C LEU A 46 -11.76 -0.14 14.78
N GLN A 47 -11.47 -1.43 14.95
CA GLN A 47 -12.18 -2.32 15.85
C GLN A 47 -11.60 -2.22 17.26
N ASN A 48 -12.46 -2.09 18.28
CA ASN A 48 -12.03 -2.20 19.67
C ASN A 48 -12.28 -3.64 20.16
N LEU A 49 -11.20 -4.38 20.44
CA LEU A 49 -11.22 -5.76 20.89
C LEU A 49 -11.28 -5.84 22.43
N SER A 50 -12.34 -5.29 23.02
CA SER A 50 -12.50 -5.16 24.47
C SER A 50 -12.44 -6.49 25.22
N SER A 51 -13.03 -7.55 24.67
CA SER A 51 -13.00 -8.89 25.27
C SER A 51 -11.60 -9.46 25.31
N LEU A 52 -10.81 -9.26 24.24
CA LEU A 52 -9.42 -9.68 24.18
C LEU A 52 -8.56 -8.87 25.15
N ALA A 53 -8.79 -7.56 25.24
CA ALA A 53 -8.10 -6.69 26.18
C ALA A 53 -8.32 -7.14 27.63
N LYS A 54 -9.57 -7.46 27.99
CA LYS A 54 -9.93 -8.00 29.30
C LYS A 54 -9.25 -9.34 29.58
N TYR A 55 -9.26 -10.25 28.60
CA TYR A 55 -8.62 -11.57 28.73
C TYR A 55 -7.11 -11.46 28.97
N LEU A 56 -6.44 -10.53 28.28
CA LEU A 56 -5.00 -10.31 28.37
C LEU A 56 -4.59 -9.38 29.53
N GLY A 57 -5.53 -8.78 30.26
CA GLY A 57 -5.24 -7.87 31.36
C GLY A 57 -4.65 -6.53 30.91
N VAL A 58 -4.92 -6.08 29.69
CA VAL A 58 -4.48 -4.78 29.17
C VAL A 58 -5.66 -3.81 29.06
N LYS A 59 -5.37 -2.49 29.03
CA LYS A 59 -6.41 -1.46 29.03
C LYS A 59 -7.29 -1.51 27.76
N ASN A 60 -6.67 -1.53 26.58
CA ASN A 60 -7.37 -1.55 25.30
C ASN A 60 -6.53 -2.29 24.26
N ILE A 61 -7.21 -2.89 23.28
CA ILE A 61 -6.61 -3.40 22.05
C ILE A 61 -7.44 -2.88 20.89
N PHE A 62 -6.79 -2.18 19.97
CA PHE A 62 -7.42 -1.70 18.76
C PHE A 62 -6.82 -2.41 17.54
N CYS A 63 -7.69 -2.85 16.63
CA CYS A 63 -7.32 -3.47 15.37
C CYS A 63 -7.78 -2.61 14.19
N LYS A 64 -6.85 -2.11 13.39
CA LYS A 64 -7.17 -1.47 12.11
C LYS A 64 -7.48 -2.53 11.08
N ASP A 65 -8.74 -2.67 10.69
CA ASP A 65 -9.21 -3.76 9.84
C ASP A 65 -9.03 -3.44 8.36
N GLU A 66 -7.89 -3.80 7.82
CA GLU A 66 -7.55 -3.60 6.41
C GLU A 66 -8.14 -4.66 5.46
N SER A 67 -8.99 -5.57 5.96
CA SER A 67 -9.73 -6.51 5.11
C SER A 67 -10.70 -5.81 4.15
N TYR A 68 -11.11 -4.60 4.49
CA TYR A 68 -12.00 -3.76 3.66
C TYR A 68 -11.25 -2.93 2.61
N ARG A 69 -9.91 -2.95 2.60
CA ARG A 69 -9.13 -2.07 1.71
C ARG A 69 -9.32 -2.43 0.25
N PHE A 70 -9.97 -1.54 -0.52
CA PHE A 70 -10.22 -1.68 -1.96
C PHE A 70 -10.85 -3.01 -2.39
N GLY A 71 -11.48 -3.74 -1.48
CA GLY A 71 -12.00 -5.09 -1.72
C GLY A 71 -10.92 -6.17 -1.89
N LEU A 72 -9.66 -5.86 -1.59
CA LEU A 72 -8.52 -6.77 -1.77
C LEU A 72 -8.14 -7.57 -0.53
N ASN A 73 -8.82 -7.33 0.59
CA ASN A 73 -8.52 -8.00 1.87
C ASN A 73 -7.06 -7.83 2.33
N ALA A 74 -6.41 -6.72 1.94
CA ALA A 74 -5.01 -6.41 2.28
C ALA A 74 -4.65 -4.95 2.01
N PHE A 75 -3.78 -4.36 2.83
CA PHE A 75 -3.34 -2.96 2.72
C PHE A 75 -2.21 -2.72 1.71
N LYS A 76 -1.52 -3.75 1.25
CA LYS A 76 -0.31 -3.63 0.42
C LYS A 76 -0.52 -2.92 -0.92
N VAL A 77 -1.76 -2.85 -1.38
CA VAL A 77 -2.14 -2.06 -2.56
C VAL A 77 -1.82 -0.57 -2.41
N LEU A 78 -1.87 -0.02 -1.18
CA LEU A 78 -1.58 1.39 -0.93
C LEU A 78 -0.17 1.76 -1.39
N GLY A 79 0.85 1.01 -0.94
CA GLY A 79 2.24 1.27 -1.34
C GLY A 79 2.45 1.06 -2.84
N GLY A 80 1.92 -0.03 -3.40
CA GLY A 80 2.05 -0.35 -4.83
C GLY A 80 1.43 0.70 -5.75
N SER A 81 0.20 1.12 -5.46
CA SER A 81 -0.51 2.12 -6.28
C SER A 81 0.16 3.50 -6.20
N TYR A 82 0.59 3.92 -5.01
CA TYR A 82 1.27 5.21 -4.83
C TYR A 82 2.64 5.23 -5.52
N ALA A 83 3.40 4.14 -5.42
CA ALA A 83 4.68 4.02 -6.12
C ALA A 83 4.52 4.12 -7.64
N MET A 84 3.48 3.49 -8.21
CA MET A 84 3.15 3.61 -9.63
C MET A 84 2.78 5.04 -10.01
N GLY A 85 1.91 5.68 -9.24
CA GLY A 85 1.52 7.08 -9.46
C GLY A 85 2.72 8.02 -9.42
N ARG A 86 3.60 7.86 -8.43
CA ARG A 86 4.83 8.66 -8.33
C ARG A 86 5.81 8.41 -9.47
N TYR A 87 5.91 7.17 -9.95
CA TYR A 87 6.72 6.88 -11.12
C TYR A 87 6.20 7.61 -12.35
N ILE A 88 4.90 7.51 -12.63
CA ILE A 88 4.27 8.20 -13.78
C ILE A 88 4.44 9.73 -13.65
N ALA A 89 4.21 10.28 -12.45
CA ALA A 89 4.39 11.70 -12.18
C ALA A 89 5.82 12.16 -12.50
N LYS A 90 6.82 11.39 -12.04
CA LYS A 90 8.24 11.67 -12.28
C LYS A 90 8.57 11.68 -13.77
N GLU A 91 8.13 10.67 -14.53
CA GLU A 91 8.40 10.56 -15.97
C GLU A 91 7.76 11.71 -16.76
N LEU A 92 6.63 12.24 -16.30
CA LEU A 92 5.92 13.39 -16.89
C LEU A 92 6.42 14.74 -16.38
N GLY A 93 7.36 14.78 -15.43
CA GLY A 93 7.82 16.00 -14.78
C GLY A 93 6.74 16.77 -13.99
N ARG A 94 5.75 16.04 -13.46
CA ARG A 94 4.57 16.56 -12.74
C ARG A 94 4.62 16.21 -11.26
N ASP A 95 3.93 17.00 -10.41
CA ASP A 95 3.72 16.59 -9.02
C ASP A 95 2.60 15.54 -8.94
N ILE A 96 2.72 14.59 -7.98
CA ILE A 96 1.73 13.54 -7.78
C ILE A 96 0.34 14.09 -7.43
N SER A 97 0.25 15.24 -6.82
CA SER A 97 -1.02 15.91 -6.51
C SER A 97 -1.81 16.35 -7.76
N GLU A 98 -1.15 16.47 -8.91
CA GLU A 98 -1.78 16.77 -10.21
C GLU A 98 -2.35 15.52 -10.89
N LEU A 99 -2.06 14.34 -10.34
CA LEU A 99 -2.38 13.05 -10.94
C LEU A 99 -3.33 12.20 -10.04
N PRO A 100 -4.52 12.72 -9.68
CA PRO A 100 -5.52 11.90 -9.02
C PRO A 100 -5.98 10.75 -9.94
N TYR A 101 -6.68 9.78 -9.37
CA TYR A 101 -7.11 8.56 -10.09
C TYR A 101 -7.78 8.83 -11.44
N ASN A 102 -8.70 9.78 -11.49
CA ASN A 102 -9.42 10.11 -12.74
C ASN A 102 -8.52 10.65 -13.84
N VAL A 103 -7.41 11.31 -13.49
CA VAL A 103 -6.39 11.74 -14.44
C VAL A 103 -5.53 10.56 -14.85
N LEU A 104 -5.01 9.79 -13.88
CA LEU A 104 -4.16 8.62 -14.13
C LEU A 104 -4.83 7.54 -14.98
N SER A 105 -6.14 7.38 -14.85
CA SER A 105 -6.93 6.38 -15.60
C SER A 105 -7.50 6.90 -16.93
N SER A 106 -7.22 8.16 -17.29
CA SER A 106 -7.77 8.78 -18.49
C SER A 106 -7.06 8.32 -19.77
N ASP A 107 -7.79 8.34 -20.89
CA ASP A 107 -7.22 8.06 -22.21
C ASP A 107 -6.18 9.12 -22.59
N LYS A 108 -6.40 10.39 -22.20
CA LYS A 108 -5.44 11.47 -22.42
C LYS A 108 -4.07 11.18 -21.77
N LEU A 109 -4.05 10.70 -20.53
CA LEU A 109 -2.79 10.34 -19.89
C LEU A 109 -2.14 9.13 -20.56
N ARG A 110 -2.94 8.18 -21.01
CA ARG A 110 -2.44 7.01 -21.76
C ARG A 110 -1.80 7.42 -23.09
N GLU A 111 -2.32 8.41 -23.77
CA GLU A 111 -1.72 8.98 -24.98
C GLU A 111 -0.42 9.72 -24.67
N GLU A 112 -0.38 10.48 -23.57
CA GLU A 112 0.77 11.29 -23.14
C GLU A 112 1.93 10.40 -22.60
N PHE A 113 1.63 9.50 -21.70
CA PHE A 113 2.62 8.66 -21.00
C PHE A 113 2.89 7.32 -21.69
N GLY A 114 1.89 6.76 -22.37
CA GLY A 114 1.92 5.41 -22.91
C GLY A 114 1.60 4.35 -21.84
N GLN A 115 2.20 3.17 -21.98
CA GLN A 115 1.95 2.03 -21.11
C GLN A 115 3.26 1.45 -20.56
N ALA A 116 3.45 1.55 -19.24
CA ALA A 116 4.55 0.91 -18.54
C ALA A 116 4.19 -0.51 -18.08
N THR A 117 5.21 -1.34 -17.88
CA THR A 117 5.07 -2.66 -17.26
C THR A 117 5.78 -2.69 -15.91
N PHE A 118 5.03 -2.90 -14.84
CA PHE A 118 5.54 -2.99 -13.48
C PHE A 118 5.81 -4.45 -13.10
N PHE A 119 7.03 -4.73 -12.66
CA PHE A 119 7.47 -6.07 -12.26
C PHE A 119 7.55 -6.18 -10.76
N THR A 120 7.09 -7.30 -10.21
CA THR A 120 7.28 -7.63 -8.79
C THR A 120 7.45 -9.13 -8.60
N ALA A 121 8.12 -9.52 -7.51
CA ALA A 121 8.23 -10.91 -7.07
C ALA A 121 7.60 -11.03 -5.68
N THR A 122 6.63 -11.94 -5.51
CA THR A 122 5.82 -12.05 -4.30
C THR A 122 5.03 -13.35 -4.26
N ASP A 123 4.62 -13.74 -3.09
CA ASP A 123 3.83 -14.95 -2.82
C ASP A 123 2.32 -14.70 -2.62
N GLY A 124 1.83 -13.43 -2.75
CA GLY A 124 0.40 -13.19 -2.55
C GLY A 124 -0.03 -11.72 -2.57
N ASN A 125 -0.42 -11.19 -1.43
CA ASN A 125 -1.11 -9.90 -1.29
C ASN A 125 -0.42 -8.69 -1.91
N HIS A 126 0.92 -8.67 -1.94
CA HIS A 126 1.64 -7.58 -2.60
C HIS A 126 1.44 -7.65 -4.12
N GLY A 127 1.63 -8.82 -4.74
CA GLY A 127 1.42 -9.00 -6.17
C GLY A 127 -0.01 -8.71 -6.59
N ARG A 128 -0.99 -9.12 -5.78
CA ARG A 128 -2.40 -8.81 -6.01
C ARG A 128 -2.65 -7.30 -5.99
N GLY A 129 -2.05 -6.58 -5.04
CA GLY A 129 -2.13 -5.12 -4.96
C GLY A 129 -1.49 -4.43 -6.17
N VAL A 130 -0.32 -4.90 -6.61
CA VAL A 130 0.39 -4.38 -7.79
C VAL A 130 -0.42 -4.63 -9.07
N ALA A 131 -0.91 -5.85 -9.28
CA ALA A 131 -1.71 -6.19 -10.45
C ALA A 131 -3.02 -5.39 -10.52
N TRP A 132 -3.71 -5.27 -9.39
CA TRP A 132 -4.93 -4.46 -9.28
C TRP A 132 -4.67 -2.99 -9.60
N ALA A 133 -3.62 -2.40 -9.01
CA ALA A 133 -3.28 -1.01 -9.23
C ALA A 133 -2.90 -0.75 -10.70
N ALA A 134 -2.05 -1.59 -11.29
CA ALA A 134 -1.67 -1.48 -12.69
C ALA A 134 -2.89 -1.53 -13.61
N ASN A 135 -3.78 -2.50 -13.40
CA ASN A 135 -5.02 -2.61 -14.17
C ASN A 135 -5.89 -1.34 -14.07
N ARG A 136 -6.07 -0.81 -12.85
CA ARG A 136 -6.87 0.40 -12.62
C ARG A 136 -6.27 1.66 -13.23
N LEU A 137 -4.96 1.71 -13.34
CA LEU A 137 -4.24 2.84 -13.93
C LEU A 137 -3.92 2.64 -15.44
N GLY A 138 -4.49 1.60 -16.07
CA GLY A 138 -4.27 1.30 -17.50
C GLY A 138 -2.85 0.84 -17.83
N GLN A 139 -2.12 0.36 -16.83
CA GLN A 139 -0.75 -0.12 -16.93
C GLN A 139 -0.68 -1.65 -16.96
N LYS A 140 0.49 -2.21 -17.25
CA LYS A 140 0.74 -3.66 -17.19
C LYS A 140 1.43 -4.05 -15.89
N ALA A 141 1.17 -5.26 -15.41
CA ALA A 141 1.90 -5.86 -14.31
C ALA A 141 2.39 -7.26 -14.68
N VAL A 142 3.61 -7.58 -14.23
CA VAL A 142 4.15 -8.94 -14.26
C VAL A 142 4.51 -9.33 -12.84
N VAL A 143 3.79 -10.34 -12.33
CA VAL A 143 4.01 -10.84 -10.97
C VAL A 143 4.67 -12.21 -11.03
N ARG A 144 5.88 -12.30 -10.51
CA ARG A 144 6.61 -13.56 -10.39
C ARG A 144 6.34 -14.16 -9.02
N MET A 145 5.93 -15.41 -8.99
CA MET A 145 5.58 -16.14 -7.77
C MET A 145 6.50 -17.36 -7.59
N PRO A 146 6.79 -17.76 -6.34
CA PRO A 146 7.58 -18.95 -6.06
C PRO A 146 6.97 -20.22 -6.69
N LYS A 147 7.82 -21.17 -7.05
CA LYS A 147 7.37 -22.50 -7.47
C LYS A 147 6.61 -23.16 -6.31
N GLY A 148 5.42 -23.68 -6.60
CA GLY A 148 4.57 -24.30 -5.57
C GLY A 148 3.45 -23.39 -5.04
N THR A 149 3.41 -22.11 -5.43
CA THR A 149 2.26 -21.23 -5.11
C THR A 149 0.95 -21.86 -5.58
N THR A 150 -0.09 -21.75 -4.75
CA THR A 150 -1.40 -22.36 -5.01
C THR A 150 -2.05 -21.79 -6.28
N LYS A 151 -2.94 -22.58 -6.90
CA LYS A 151 -3.71 -22.10 -8.07
C LYS A 151 -4.61 -20.90 -7.71
N THR A 152 -5.10 -20.86 -6.46
CA THR A 152 -5.94 -19.77 -5.95
C THR A 152 -5.16 -18.48 -5.89
N ASP A 153 -3.93 -18.50 -5.34
CA ASP A 153 -3.07 -17.32 -5.26
C ASP A 153 -2.69 -16.79 -6.65
N ARG A 154 -2.37 -17.69 -7.59
CA ARG A 154 -2.10 -17.30 -8.98
C ARG A 154 -3.28 -16.61 -9.65
N LYS A 155 -4.50 -17.10 -9.47
CA LYS A 155 -5.72 -16.50 -10.02
C LYS A 155 -6.05 -15.14 -9.42
N SER A 156 -5.66 -14.88 -8.18
CA SER A 156 -5.92 -13.61 -7.50
C SER A 156 -5.04 -12.45 -7.98
N VAL A 157 -4.01 -12.74 -8.78
CA VAL A 157 -3.01 -11.79 -9.27
C VAL A 157 -3.24 -11.43 -10.75
N VAL A 158 -4.08 -12.15 -11.45
CA VAL A 158 -4.40 -11.94 -12.88
C VAL A 158 -5.52 -10.92 -13.05
#